data_8e5acab03bfc46c776fda50d449bd4be
#
_entry.id   8e5acab03bfc46c776fda50d449bd4be
#
_cell.length_a   1.000
_cell.length_b   1.000
_cell.length_c   1.000
_cell.angle_alpha   90.00
_cell.angle_beta   90.00
_cell.angle_gamma   90.00
#
_symmetry.space_group_name_H-M   'P 1'
#
loop_
_entity.id
_entity.type
_entity.pdbx_description
1 polymer ?
#
loop_
_entity_poly.entity_id
_entity_poly.type
_entity_poly.pdbx_seq_one_letter_code
_entity_poly.pdbx_strand_id
1 'polypeptide(L)'
;PGCFDYNNVYANDIDSVSVKLARINYALRYKISDAKLIYSHITEADYLYFPRNKKFDYIIGNPPWGYRYSHEEKLKLRDKFECATTLSIESYDIFIEQALRNLKTNGILSFILPQAILNVKSHTPIRKLILERCSFDYIEFLSKTFDNVHCPSVILQMKYTDSPFSAVGMRVKEEKREYTIDIDREFNADYCTFNTTDEEYLIIGKIKDTPGHTTLAGQSTFALGIITGDNKRFITDEKTDKNEQILSGSNVFKFKSKNSGRYIEFKPELYQQVAPTEHYRVREKLIYRFICNQIVIAYDNKNTLTLNSCNVLIPQIPGLFIKYVMGILNSRIAQFYFRKMFDSVKVLRSHIERIPIPVVGVSEQEKIIEVVDKILGLGVKADAFRTIKLYNELDHRVA
;
A
#
# COMPACT_ATOMS: atom_id res chain seq x y z
N PRO A 1 18.36 27.38 -18.67
CA PRO A 1 18.45 25.94 -18.63
C PRO A 1 19.36 25.51 -19.76
N GLY A 2 20.60 25.09 -19.44
CA GLY A 2 21.61 24.66 -20.38
C GLY A 2 21.09 23.49 -21.21
N CYS A 3 21.32 23.54 -22.52
CA CYS A 3 21.08 22.41 -23.41
C CYS A 3 22.20 21.40 -23.14
N PHE A 4 21.85 20.14 -22.83
CA PHE A 4 22.87 19.10 -22.79
C PHE A 4 23.56 18.97 -24.14
N ASP A 5 24.86 18.72 -24.12
CA ASP A 5 25.60 18.39 -25.34
C ASP A 5 24.99 17.10 -25.94
N TYR A 6 24.68 17.15 -27.23
CA TYR A 6 24.09 16.02 -27.94
C TYR A 6 24.90 14.72 -27.79
N ASN A 7 26.23 14.82 -27.69
CA ASN A 7 27.11 13.67 -27.49
C ASN A 7 26.85 12.92 -26.16
N ASN A 8 26.15 13.55 -25.25
CA ASN A 8 25.88 12.98 -23.91
C ASN A 8 24.42 12.54 -23.74
N VAL A 9 23.56 12.70 -24.77
CA VAL A 9 22.13 12.33 -24.71
C VAL A 9 21.90 11.01 -25.45
N TYR A 10 21.37 10.04 -24.76
CA TYR A 10 21.05 8.70 -25.28
C TYR A 10 19.60 8.36 -24.93
N ALA A 11 18.93 7.63 -25.81
CA ALA A 11 17.61 7.08 -25.53
C ALA A 11 17.48 5.65 -26.07
N ASN A 12 16.56 4.92 -25.48
CA ASN A 12 16.23 3.57 -25.90
C ASN A 12 14.72 3.32 -25.69
N ASP A 13 14.07 2.72 -26.66
CA ASP A 13 12.72 2.21 -26.57
C ASP A 13 12.60 0.95 -27.43
N ILE A 14 11.63 0.12 -27.14
CA ILE A 14 11.31 -1.07 -27.93
C ILE A 14 10.31 -0.74 -29.06
N ASP A 15 9.51 0.33 -28.90
CA ASP A 15 8.53 0.77 -29.87
C ASP A 15 9.18 1.54 -31.03
N SER A 16 9.07 1.00 -32.23
CA SER A 16 9.69 1.57 -33.42
C SER A 16 9.15 2.97 -33.79
N VAL A 17 7.88 3.26 -33.48
CA VAL A 17 7.27 4.57 -33.76
C VAL A 17 7.82 5.61 -32.80
N SER A 18 7.86 5.32 -31.50
CA SER A 18 8.46 6.16 -30.47
C SER A 18 9.93 6.46 -30.77
N VAL A 19 10.69 5.46 -31.18
CA VAL A 19 12.10 5.62 -31.56
C VAL A 19 12.27 6.52 -32.81
N LYS A 20 11.43 6.36 -33.82
CA LYS A 20 11.47 7.25 -35.01
C LYS A 20 11.19 8.71 -34.62
N LEU A 21 10.16 8.94 -33.80
CA LEU A 21 9.83 10.28 -33.30
C LEU A 21 10.97 10.86 -32.46
N ALA A 22 11.57 10.06 -31.59
CA ALA A 22 12.72 10.47 -30.78
C ALA A 22 13.92 10.85 -31.65
N ARG A 23 14.22 10.09 -32.70
CA ARG A 23 15.29 10.39 -33.68
C ARG A 23 15.06 11.71 -34.40
N ILE A 24 13.82 11.96 -34.86
CA ILE A 24 13.45 13.23 -35.51
C ILE A 24 13.61 14.39 -34.53
N ASN A 25 13.10 14.27 -33.32
CA ASN A 25 13.21 15.31 -32.30
C ASN A 25 14.67 15.58 -31.90
N TYR A 26 15.49 14.54 -31.79
CA TYR A 26 16.93 14.67 -31.51
C TYR A 26 17.64 15.41 -32.65
N ALA A 27 17.41 14.99 -33.92
CA ALA A 27 17.97 15.63 -35.09
C ALA A 27 17.60 17.11 -35.17
N LEU A 28 16.33 17.47 -35.01
CA LEU A 28 15.82 18.83 -35.04
C LEU A 28 16.38 19.67 -33.87
N ARG A 29 16.37 19.15 -32.67
CA ARG A 29 16.83 19.85 -31.46
C ARG A 29 18.29 20.26 -31.54
N TYR A 30 19.11 19.35 -32.02
CA TYR A 30 20.58 19.54 -32.09
C TYR A 30 21.10 19.91 -33.47
N LYS A 31 20.20 20.04 -34.46
CA LYS A 31 20.54 20.37 -35.87
C LYS A 31 21.54 19.37 -36.47
N ILE A 32 21.34 18.08 -36.21
CA ILE A 32 22.20 16.99 -36.68
C ILE A 32 21.54 16.33 -37.89
N SER A 33 22.33 16.17 -38.98
CA SER A 33 21.93 15.45 -40.19
C SER A 33 22.64 14.10 -40.37
N ASP A 34 23.63 13.78 -39.53
CA ASP A 34 24.32 12.50 -39.57
C ASP A 34 23.45 11.38 -39.00
N ALA A 35 22.89 10.56 -39.89
CA ALA A 35 22.06 9.44 -39.52
C ALA A 35 22.78 8.41 -38.64
N LYS A 36 24.06 8.12 -38.88
CA LYS A 36 24.82 7.16 -38.11
C LYS A 36 24.94 7.60 -36.62
N LEU A 37 25.20 8.89 -36.43
CA LEU A 37 25.26 9.48 -35.09
C LEU A 37 23.91 9.37 -34.40
N ILE A 38 22.81 9.77 -35.08
CA ILE A 38 21.45 9.71 -34.53
C ILE A 38 21.11 8.25 -34.09
N TYR A 39 21.37 7.27 -34.96
CA TYR A 39 21.08 5.87 -34.68
C TYR A 39 21.94 5.28 -33.54
N SER A 40 23.16 5.76 -33.37
CA SER A 40 24.03 5.33 -32.25
C SER A 40 23.55 5.89 -30.89
N HIS A 41 22.88 7.03 -30.88
CA HIS A 41 22.35 7.68 -29.67
C HIS A 41 20.94 7.23 -29.33
N ILE A 42 20.07 7.08 -30.34
CA ILE A 42 18.66 6.71 -30.16
C ILE A 42 18.43 5.32 -30.74
N THR A 43 18.36 4.33 -29.87
CA THR A 43 18.33 2.90 -30.24
C THR A 43 16.94 2.30 -30.08
N GLU A 44 16.60 1.43 -31.05
CA GLU A 44 15.43 0.56 -30.99
C GLU A 44 15.87 -0.82 -30.48
N ALA A 45 15.58 -1.11 -29.23
CA ALA A 45 15.98 -2.38 -28.61
C ALA A 45 15.23 -2.61 -27.29
N ASP A 46 15.12 -3.88 -26.89
CA ASP A 46 14.70 -4.23 -25.56
C ASP A 46 15.79 -3.85 -24.54
N TYR A 47 15.47 -2.91 -23.66
CA TYR A 47 16.40 -2.39 -22.66
C TYR A 47 16.96 -3.47 -21.72
N LEU A 48 16.18 -4.50 -21.43
CA LEU A 48 16.58 -5.55 -20.51
C LEU A 48 17.65 -6.48 -21.11
N TYR A 49 17.68 -6.62 -22.44
CA TYR A 49 18.57 -7.54 -23.15
C TYR A 49 19.62 -6.84 -24.00
N PHE A 50 19.51 -5.51 -24.15
CA PHE A 50 20.48 -4.74 -24.91
C PHE A 50 21.64 -4.30 -24.03
N PRO A 51 22.83 -4.93 -24.13
CA PRO A 51 23.97 -4.58 -23.30
C PRO A 51 24.53 -3.23 -23.78
N ARG A 52 24.33 -2.19 -23.01
CA ARG A 52 25.13 -0.97 -23.16
C ARG A 52 26.33 -1.08 -22.22
N ASN A 53 27.53 -1.15 -22.80
CA ASN A 53 28.79 -1.09 -22.02
C ASN A 53 29.06 0.34 -21.49
N LYS A 54 28.11 1.26 -21.68
CA LYS A 54 28.20 2.66 -21.27
C LYS A 54 27.50 2.87 -19.93
N LYS A 55 28.18 3.57 -19.04
CA LYS A 55 27.64 4.05 -17.78
C LYS A 55 27.20 5.51 -17.89
N PHE A 56 26.11 5.86 -17.22
CA PHE A 56 25.47 7.16 -17.30
C PHE A 56 25.53 7.89 -15.97
N ASP A 57 25.59 9.22 -16.03
CA ASP A 57 25.48 10.08 -14.86
C ASP A 57 23.99 10.22 -14.42
N TYR A 58 23.07 10.20 -15.40
CA TYR A 58 21.64 10.30 -15.19
C TYR A 58 20.89 9.27 -16.03
N ILE A 59 19.95 8.58 -15.43
CA ILE A 59 18.95 7.74 -16.12
C ILE A 59 17.57 8.21 -15.68
N ILE A 60 16.73 8.58 -16.66
CA ILE A 60 15.37 9.03 -16.42
C ILE A 60 14.41 8.25 -17.30
N GLY A 61 13.21 7.98 -16.81
CA GLY A 61 12.24 7.25 -17.61
C GLY A 61 10.93 6.92 -16.89
N ASN A 62 10.06 6.32 -17.67
CA ASN A 62 8.83 5.71 -17.19
C ASN A 62 8.85 4.24 -17.66
N PRO A 63 9.33 3.31 -16.83
CA PRO A 63 9.39 1.90 -17.20
C PRO A 63 7.97 1.31 -17.36
N PRO A 64 7.79 0.23 -18.11
CA PRO A 64 6.48 -0.40 -18.28
C PRO A 64 5.93 -0.93 -16.97
N TRP A 65 4.61 -0.76 -16.72
CA TRP A 65 3.91 -1.23 -15.52
C TRP A 65 3.01 -2.42 -15.85
N GLY A 66 3.05 -3.46 -15.00
CA GLY A 66 2.14 -4.60 -15.10
C GLY A 66 2.32 -5.48 -16.34
N TYR A 67 3.50 -5.46 -16.96
CA TYR A 67 3.80 -6.37 -18.06
C TYR A 67 3.78 -7.82 -17.57
N ARG A 68 3.08 -8.67 -18.31
CA ARG A 68 2.93 -10.09 -17.96
C ARG A 68 3.96 -10.94 -18.71
N TYR A 69 5.01 -11.31 -18.02
CA TYR A 69 6.02 -12.21 -18.54
C TYR A 69 5.48 -13.64 -18.67
N SER A 70 5.79 -14.30 -19.79
CA SER A 70 5.61 -15.74 -19.98
C SER A 70 6.47 -16.56 -19.00
N HIS A 71 6.23 -17.85 -18.92
CA HIS A 71 7.03 -18.72 -18.07
C HIS A 71 8.52 -18.74 -18.48
N GLU A 72 8.79 -18.80 -19.79
CA GLU A 72 10.15 -18.81 -20.34
C GLU A 72 10.89 -17.48 -20.05
N GLU A 73 10.23 -16.34 -20.25
CA GLU A 73 10.79 -15.03 -19.93
C GLU A 73 11.13 -14.92 -18.42
N LYS A 74 10.24 -15.41 -17.54
CA LYS A 74 10.50 -15.40 -16.09
C LYS A 74 11.73 -16.22 -15.73
N LEU A 75 11.99 -17.35 -16.37
CA LEU A 75 13.20 -18.13 -16.14
C LEU A 75 14.44 -17.34 -16.54
N LYS A 76 14.47 -16.75 -17.74
CA LYS A 76 15.57 -15.89 -18.21
C LYS A 76 15.83 -14.69 -17.30
N LEU A 77 14.75 -14.07 -16.78
CA LEU A 77 14.88 -12.94 -15.86
C LEU A 77 15.46 -13.36 -14.51
N ARG A 78 15.06 -14.52 -13.97
CA ARG A 78 15.62 -15.05 -12.72
C ARG A 78 17.11 -15.37 -12.81
N ASP A 79 17.57 -15.84 -13.94
CA ASP A 79 19.00 -16.12 -14.16
C ASP A 79 19.82 -14.83 -14.28
N LYS A 80 19.18 -13.72 -14.67
CA LYS A 80 19.85 -12.46 -14.97
C LYS A 80 19.76 -11.42 -13.86
N PHE A 81 18.63 -11.36 -13.11
CA PHE A 81 18.31 -10.27 -12.18
C PHE A 81 18.12 -10.78 -10.76
N GLU A 82 18.77 -10.11 -9.81
CA GLU A 82 18.73 -10.43 -8.39
C GLU A 82 17.34 -10.20 -7.77
N CYS A 83 16.60 -9.20 -8.26
CA CYS A 83 15.25 -8.90 -7.77
C CYS A 83 14.17 -9.85 -8.30
N ALA A 84 14.45 -10.69 -9.30
CA ALA A 84 13.47 -11.58 -9.94
C ALA A 84 13.19 -12.87 -9.15
N THR A 85 13.13 -12.83 -7.82
CA THR A 85 13.02 -14.02 -6.95
C THR A 85 11.58 -14.41 -6.62
N THR A 86 10.61 -13.54 -6.82
CA THR A 86 9.20 -13.80 -6.49
C THR A 86 8.46 -14.53 -7.60
N LEU A 87 7.29 -15.11 -7.28
CA LEU A 87 6.41 -15.74 -8.29
C LEU A 87 5.83 -14.70 -9.27
N SER A 88 5.58 -13.48 -8.76
CA SER A 88 5.13 -12.34 -9.56
C SER A 88 6.32 -11.41 -9.77
N ILE A 89 6.84 -11.39 -10.99
CA ILE A 89 7.92 -10.47 -11.39
C ILE A 89 7.27 -9.23 -11.99
N GLU A 90 7.50 -8.08 -11.36
CA GLU A 90 7.02 -6.79 -11.87
C GLU A 90 8.06 -6.16 -12.80
N SER A 91 7.59 -5.65 -13.93
CA SER A 91 8.48 -5.14 -14.99
C SER A 91 9.36 -3.99 -14.51
N TYR A 92 8.79 -3.02 -13.82
CA TYR A 92 9.56 -1.87 -13.35
C TYR A 92 10.63 -2.22 -12.30
N ASP A 93 10.48 -3.32 -11.53
CA ASP A 93 11.52 -3.79 -10.61
C ASP A 93 12.79 -4.18 -11.39
N ILE A 94 12.60 -4.93 -12.48
CA ILE A 94 13.69 -5.36 -13.36
C ILE A 94 14.33 -4.17 -14.06
N PHE A 95 13.52 -3.19 -14.49
CA PHE A 95 14.02 -1.95 -15.11
C PHE A 95 14.84 -1.11 -14.13
N ILE A 96 14.46 -1.03 -12.86
CA ILE A 96 15.25 -0.37 -11.81
C ILE A 96 16.62 -1.05 -11.68
N GLU A 97 16.65 -2.37 -11.51
CA GLU A 97 17.92 -3.09 -11.38
C GLU A 97 18.80 -2.91 -12.62
N GLN A 98 18.24 -3.03 -13.83
CA GLN A 98 18.97 -2.79 -15.06
C GLN A 98 19.53 -1.36 -15.14
N ALA A 99 18.75 -0.36 -14.71
CA ALA A 99 19.18 1.03 -14.68
C ALA A 99 20.33 1.24 -13.68
N LEU A 100 20.26 0.65 -12.49
CA LEU A 100 21.36 0.71 -11.52
C LEU A 100 22.64 0.10 -12.06
N ARG A 101 22.54 -0.98 -12.83
CA ARG A 101 23.71 -1.58 -13.52
C ARG A 101 24.30 -0.66 -14.58
N ASN A 102 23.55 0.28 -15.12
CA ASN A 102 24.00 1.24 -16.15
C ASN A 102 24.39 2.61 -15.58
N LEU A 103 24.26 2.85 -14.29
CA LEU A 103 24.73 4.08 -13.64
C LEU A 103 26.21 4.04 -13.30
N LYS A 104 26.85 5.21 -13.34
CA LYS A 104 28.14 5.45 -12.69
C LYS A 104 27.93 5.52 -11.17
N THR A 105 28.99 5.31 -10.39
CA THR A 105 28.99 5.68 -8.97
C THR A 105 28.63 7.17 -8.83
N ASN A 106 27.73 7.49 -7.93
CA ASN A 106 27.09 8.78 -7.75
C ASN A 106 26.14 9.22 -8.89
N GLY A 107 25.86 8.35 -9.86
CA GLY A 107 24.84 8.59 -10.86
C GLY A 107 23.43 8.56 -10.29
N ILE A 108 22.53 9.27 -10.95
CA ILE A 108 21.14 9.48 -10.49
C ILE A 108 20.15 8.74 -11.37
N LEU A 109 19.28 7.95 -10.74
CA LEU A 109 18.09 7.33 -11.33
C LEU A 109 16.86 8.13 -10.96
N SER A 110 16.02 8.50 -11.94
CA SER A 110 14.73 9.14 -11.69
C SER A 110 13.64 8.48 -12.54
N PHE A 111 12.77 7.71 -11.89
CA PHE A 111 11.67 7.01 -12.55
C PHE A 111 10.31 7.44 -12.03
N ILE A 112 9.31 7.39 -12.93
CA ILE A 112 7.90 7.41 -12.54
C ILE A 112 7.48 5.97 -12.29
N LEU A 113 6.99 5.68 -11.07
CA LEU A 113 6.71 4.32 -10.59
C LEU A 113 5.33 4.25 -9.94
N PRO A 114 4.65 3.09 -9.95
CA PRO A 114 3.54 2.86 -9.06
C PRO A 114 3.97 3.01 -7.60
N GLN A 115 3.16 3.69 -6.78
CA GLN A 115 3.42 3.84 -5.35
C GLN A 115 3.55 2.49 -4.62
N ALA A 116 3.01 1.42 -5.20
CA ALA A 116 3.15 0.04 -4.74
C ALA A 116 4.62 -0.38 -4.50
N ILE A 117 5.59 0.21 -5.21
CA ILE A 117 7.03 -0.02 -5.00
C ILE A 117 7.43 0.18 -3.54
N LEU A 118 6.77 1.08 -2.81
CA LEU A 118 7.14 1.47 -1.45
C LEU A 118 6.68 0.46 -0.40
N ASN A 119 5.58 -0.28 -0.61
CA ASN A 119 4.92 -1.01 0.47
C ASN A 119 4.35 -2.39 0.10
N VAL A 120 4.26 -2.76 -1.18
CA VAL A 120 3.72 -4.07 -1.57
C VAL A 120 4.80 -5.14 -1.49
N LYS A 121 4.43 -6.31 -0.95
CA LYS A 121 5.35 -7.42 -0.63
C LYS A 121 6.10 -7.97 -1.87
N SER A 122 5.48 -7.97 -3.06
CA SER A 122 6.13 -8.43 -4.29
C SER A 122 7.40 -7.65 -4.62
N HIS A 123 7.51 -6.40 -4.19
CA HIS A 123 8.65 -5.51 -4.42
C HIS A 123 9.73 -5.57 -3.33
N THR A 124 9.61 -6.45 -2.33
CA THR A 124 10.62 -6.60 -1.27
C THR A 124 12.04 -6.85 -1.84
N PRO A 125 12.25 -7.70 -2.86
CA PRO A 125 13.60 -7.94 -3.39
C PRO A 125 14.23 -6.69 -4.00
N ILE A 126 13.50 -5.91 -4.79
CA ILE A 126 14.04 -4.68 -5.38
C ILE A 126 14.27 -3.60 -4.33
N ARG A 127 13.39 -3.46 -3.32
CA ARG A 127 13.62 -2.53 -2.22
C ARG A 127 14.88 -2.87 -1.44
N LYS A 128 15.14 -4.17 -1.19
CA LYS A 128 16.38 -4.62 -0.55
C LYS A 128 17.61 -4.15 -1.35
N LEU A 129 17.60 -4.38 -2.66
CA LEU A 129 18.69 -3.98 -3.54
C LEU A 129 18.87 -2.45 -3.57
N ILE A 130 17.77 -1.68 -3.58
CA ILE A 130 17.83 -0.22 -3.51
C ILE A 130 18.44 0.24 -2.18
N LEU A 131 17.99 -0.32 -1.06
CA LEU A 131 18.53 0.03 0.27
C LEU A 131 20.02 -0.32 0.44
N GLU A 132 20.51 -1.34 -0.26
CA GLU A 132 21.90 -1.75 -0.23
C GLU A 132 22.81 -0.89 -1.13
N ARG A 133 22.24 -0.27 -2.19
CA ARG A 133 23.05 0.33 -3.28
C ARG A 133 22.71 1.78 -3.59
N CYS A 134 21.72 2.37 -2.93
CA CYS A 134 21.29 3.73 -3.23
C CYS A 134 21.08 4.55 -1.97
N SER A 135 21.21 5.87 -2.09
CA SER A 135 20.59 6.85 -1.23
C SER A 135 19.41 7.49 -1.96
N PHE A 136 18.41 7.99 -1.21
CA PHE A 136 17.26 8.68 -1.79
C PHE A 136 17.50 10.19 -1.80
N ASP A 137 17.22 10.84 -2.93
CA ASP A 137 17.37 12.29 -3.10
C ASP A 137 16.02 13.02 -3.12
N TYR A 138 15.03 12.41 -3.78
CA TYR A 138 13.73 13.05 -4.00
C TYR A 138 12.62 12.04 -4.20
N ILE A 139 11.45 12.35 -3.66
CA ILE A 139 10.20 11.68 -4.00
C ILE A 139 9.08 12.70 -4.17
N GLU A 140 8.25 12.52 -5.21
CA GLU A 140 7.00 13.25 -5.40
C GLU A 140 5.84 12.28 -5.51
N PHE A 141 4.85 12.45 -4.65
CA PHE A 141 3.61 11.68 -4.68
C PHE A 141 2.64 12.36 -5.66
N LEU A 142 2.32 11.65 -6.75
CA LEU A 142 1.50 12.17 -7.83
C LEU A 142 0.04 11.81 -7.60
N SER A 143 -0.84 12.80 -7.44
CA SER A 143 -2.24 12.57 -7.04
C SER A 143 -3.13 12.04 -8.17
N LYS A 144 -3.04 12.53 -9.38
CA LYS A 144 -3.79 12.08 -10.57
C LYS A 144 -3.03 12.45 -11.83
N THR A 145 -2.12 11.61 -12.24
CA THR A 145 -1.18 11.96 -13.31
C THR A 145 -1.63 11.46 -14.69
N PHE A 146 -2.41 10.40 -14.74
CA PHE A 146 -2.81 9.78 -16.00
C PHE A 146 -4.32 9.63 -16.07
N ASP A 147 -4.93 10.08 -17.16
CA ASP A 147 -6.34 9.82 -17.44
C ASP A 147 -6.58 8.31 -17.54
N ASN A 148 -7.63 7.83 -16.86
CA ASN A 148 -8.01 6.41 -16.80
C ASN A 148 -7.05 5.44 -16.06
N VAL A 149 -6.00 5.92 -15.40
CA VAL A 149 -5.13 5.09 -14.56
C VAL A 149 -5.43 5.39 -13.09
N HIS A 150 -6.11 4.49 -12.40
CA HIS A 150 -6.43 4.60 -10.98
C HIS A 150 -5.30 4.05 -10.06
N CYS A 151 -4.05 4.14 -10.50
CA CYS A 151 -2.90 3.68 -9.74
C CYS A 151 -2.14 4.89 -9.17
N PRO A 152 -2.10 5.06 -7.84
CA PRO A 152 -1.23 6.07 -7.22
C PRO A 152 0.21 5.87 -7.68
N SER A 153 0.87 6.94 -8.05
CA SER A 153 2.22 6.91 -8.60
C SER A 153 3.15 7.91 -7.92
N VAL A 154 4.44 7.68 -8.06
CA VAL A 154 5.49 8.52 -7.50
C VAL A 154 6.57 8.79 -8.55
N ILE A 155 7.19 9.97 -8.48
CA ILE A 155 8.52 10.17 -9.05
C ILE A 155 9.50 9.82 -7.93
N LEU A 156 10.36 8.84 -8.16
CA LEU A 156 11.39 8.44 -7.21
C LEU A 156 12.76 8.71 -7.81
N GLN A 157 13.55 9.54 -7.13
CA GLN A 157 14.92 9.83 -7.50
C GLN A 157 15.89 9.24 -6.48
N MET A 158 16.84 8.47 -6.99
CA MET A 158 17.82 7.75 -6.20
C MET A 158 19.20 7.99 -6.74
N LYS A 159 20.19 8.06 -5.86
CA LYS A 159 21.61 8.15 -6.20
C LYS A 159 22.27 6.80 -5.96
N TYR A 160 22.88 6.22 -6.99
CA TYR A 160 23.65 4.99 -6.86
C TYR A 160 24.96 5.26 -6.10
N THR A 161 25.18 4.58 -4.99
CA THR A 161 26.32 4.84 -4.10
C THR A 161 26.81 3.57 -3.43
N ASP A 162 28.08 3.54 -3.07
CA ASP A 162 28.69 2.48 -2.26
C ASP A 162 28.62 2.78 -0.75
N SER A 163 28.01 3.92 -0.38
CA SER A 163 27.83 4.34 1.02
C SER A 163 26.57 3.69 1.62
N PRO A 164 26.56 3.49 2.95
CA PRO A 164 25.35 3.04 3.63
C PRO A 164 24.14 3.91 3.30
N PHE A 165 22.98 3.28 3.17
CA PHE A 165 21.73 3.95 2.87
C PHE A 165 21.41 5.06 3.89
N SER A 166 20.98 6.20 3.41
CA SER A 166 20.41 7.29 4.21
C SER A 166 19.36 8.04 3.39
N ALA A 167 18.32 8.55 4.06
CA ALA A 167 17.34 9.47 3.50
C ALA A 167 17.51 10.92 4.03
N VAL A 168 18.53 11.18 4.84
CA VAL A 168 18.80 12.54 5.34
C VAL A 168 19.14 13.46 4.16
N GLY A 169 18.46 14.60 4.09
CA GLY A 169 18.54 15.52 2.96
C GLY A 169 17.56 15.23 1.82
N MET A 170 16.84 14.09 1.86
CA MET A 170 15.83 13.76 0.85
C MET A 170 14.66 14.75 0.88
N ARG A 171 14.32 15.30 -0.28
CA ARG A 171 13.15 16.15 -0.44
C ARG A 171 11.92 15.31 -0.77
N VAL A 172 10.83 15.57 -0.05
CA VAL A 172 9.54 14.90 -0.22
C VAL A 172 8.51 15.94 -0.63
N LYS A 173 7.81 15.68 -1.74
CA LYS A 173 6.72 16.51 -2.24
C LYS A 173 5.43 15.73 -2.32
N GLU A 174 4.42 16.23 -1.67
CA GLU A 174 3.03 15.79 -1.72
C GLU A 174 2.16 16.91 -2.33
N GLU A 175 0.92 16.63 -2.68
CA GLU A 175 0.01 17.60 -3.30
C GLU A 175 -0.07 18.95 -2.55
N LYS A 176 -0.02 18.93 -1.22
CA LYS A 176 -0.26 20.10 -0.36
C LYS A 176 0.92 20.50 0.51
N ARG A 177 2.02 19.76 0.46
CA ARG A 177 3.18 20.02 1.31
C ARG A 177 4.46 19.55 0.66
N GLU A 178 5.54 20.24 0.98
CA GLU A 178 6.90 19.84 0.64
C GLU A 178 7.77 19.98 1.89
N TYR A 179 8.66 19.02 2.12
CA TYR A 179 9.56 19.02 3.27
C TYR A 179 10.83 18.21 2.97
N THR A 180 11.84 18.41 3.80
CA THR A 180 13.08 17.62 3.78
C THR A 180 13.08 16.66 4.96
N ILE A 181 13.66 15.50 4.80
CA ILE A 181 13.94 14.57 5.89
C ILE A 181 15.28 14.98 6.50
N ASP A 182 15.27 15.48 7.72
CA ASP A 182 16.47 15.99 8.39
C ASP A 182 17.01 15.07 9.48
N ILE A 183 16.23 14.05 9.89
CA ILE A 183 16.63 13.05 10.87
C ILE A 183 16.89 11.70 10.19
N ASP A 184 17.79 10.93 10.77
CA ASP A 184 18.01 9.55 10.33
C ASP A 184 16.78 8.68 10.63
N ARG A 185 16.44 7.81 9.69
CA ARG A 185 15.26 6.94 9.76
C ARG A 185 15.61 5.51 9.45
N GLU A 186 15.04 4.60 10.20
CA GLU A 186 15.12 3.19 9.88
C GLU A 186 14.19 2.84 8.73
N PHE A 187 14.75 2.33 7.66
CA PHE A 187 14.02 1.74 6.55
C PHE A 187 14.28 0.25 6.47
N ASN A 188 13.29 -0.48 6.02
CA ASN A 188 13.44 -1.90 5.76
C ASN A 188 12.82 -2.27 4.41
N ALA A 189 13.17 -3.45 3.92
CA ALA A 189 12.69 -3.90 2.63
C ALA A 189 11.19 -4.26 2.60
N ASP A 190 10.52 -4.35 3.73
CA ASP A 190 9.07 -4.63 3.76
C ASP A 190 8.25 -3.42 3.35
N TYR A 191 8.68 -2.22 3.76
CA TYR A 191 8.04 -0.95 3.38
C TYR A 191 8.99 0.24 3.58
N CYS A 192 8.82 1.27 2.75
CA CYS A 192 9.51 2.55 2.86
C CYS A 192 8.47 3.66 3.07
N THR A 193 8.49 4.31 4.23
CA THR A 193 7.55 5.39 4.58
C THR A 193 8.20 6.75 4.42
N PHE A 194 7.98 7.38 3.25
CA PHE A 194 8.48 8.74 2.98
C PHE A 194 7.43 9.83 3.22
N ASN A 195 6.14 9.47 3.31
CA ASN A 195 5.02 10.39 3.47
C ASN A 195 4.82 10.87 4.92
N THR A 196 5.91 10.96 5.68
CA THR A 196 5.94 11.45 7.06
C THR A 196 6.94 12.59 7.20
N THR A 197 6.55 13.70 7.85
CA THR A 197 7.53 14.67 8.36
C THR A 197 8.35 14.08 9.49
N ASP A 198 9.42 14.73 9.90
CA ASP A 198 10.22 14.26 11.03
C ASP A 198 9.43 14.22 12.35
N GLU A 199 8.56 15.20 12.58
CA GLU A 199 7.65 15.19 13.72
C GLU A 199 6.69 13.99 13.68
N GLU A 200 6.08 13.73 12.52
CA GLU A 200 5.19 12.58 12.33
C GLU A 200 5.93 11.24 12.52
N TYR A 201 7.18 11.15 12.05
CA TYR A 201 8.04 9.98 12.25
C TYR A 201 8.35 9.72 13.72
N LEU A 202 8.70 10.78 14.47
CA LEU A 202 8.93 10.70 15.92
C LEU A 202 7.66 10.29 16.68
N ILE A 203 6.48 10.79 16.28
CA ILE A 203 5.20 10.35 16.87
C ILE A 203 4.97 8.86 16.62
N ILE A 204 5.23 8.38 15.40
CA ILE A 204 5.12 6.95 15.07
C ILE A 204 6.08 6.12 15.93
N GLY A 205 7.30 6.58 16.14
CA GLY A 205 8.27 5.96 17.05
C GLY A 205 7.70 5.86 18.47
N LYS A 206 7.18 6.93 19.01
CA LYS A 206 6.53 6.92 20.34
C LYS A 206 5.39 5.92 20.44
N ILE A 207 4.53 5.83 19.42
CA ILE A 207 3.43 4.86 19.40
C ILE A 207 3.98 3.41 19.37
N LYS A 208 5.02 3.14 18.57
CA LYS A 208 5.66 1.83 18.48
C LYS A 208 6.35 1.41 19.78
N ASP A 209 7.03 2.37 20.42
CA ASP A 209 7.90 2.11 21.54
C ASP A 209 7.18 2.31 22.89
N THR A 210 5.87 2.58 22.89
CA THR A 210 5.06 2.69 24.12
C THR A 210 5.19 1.40 24.95
N PRO A 211 5.69 1.49 26.19
CA PRO A 211 5.83 0.31 27.05
C PRO A 211 4.49 -0.38 27.32
N GLY A 212 4.51 -1.71 27.45
CA GLY A 212 3.31 -2.46 27.80
C GLY A 212 2.24 -2.52 26.68
N HIS A 213 2.64 -2.47 25.42
CA HIS A 213 1.75 -2.75 24.31
C HIS A 213 1.91 -4.19 23.80
N THR A 214 0.91 -4.66 23.08
CA THR A 214 0.90 -5.88 22.30
C THR A 214 0.38 -5.60 20.90
N THR A 215 0.28 -6.62 20.06
CA THR A 215 -0.31 -6.54 18.73
C THR A 215 -1.24 -7.71 18.49
N LEU A 216 -2.02 -7.68 17.42
CA LEU A 216 -2.89 -8.79 17.02
C LEU A 216 -2.13 -9.95 16.34
N ALA A 217 -0.85 -9.80 16.05
CA ALA A 217 -0.03 -10.83 15.43
C ALA A 217 0.06 -12.07 16.32
N GLY A 218 -0.36 -13.23 15.79
CA GLY A 218 -0.38 -14.49 16.55
C GLY A 218 -1.45 -14.58 17.66
N GLN A 219 -2.23 -13.51 17.88
CA GLN A 219 -3.23 -13.40 18.94
C GLN A 219 -4.61 -13.00 18.38
N SER A 220 -4.91 -13.43 17.17
CA SER A 220 -6.19 -13.14 16.51
C SER A 220 -6.45 -14.11 15.36
N THR A 221 -7.73 -14.35 15.12
CA THR A 221 -8.19 -15.05 13.91
C THR A 221 -8.76 -14.07 12.93
N PHE A 222 -8.29 -14.14 11.67
CA PHE A 222 -8.83 -13.40 10.56
C PHE A 222 -9.54 -14.35 9.59
N ALA A 223 -10.75 -14.00 9.18
CA ALA A 223 -11.51 -14.76 8.21
C ALA A 223 -11.91 -13.89 7.03
N LEU A 224 -11.69 -14.41 5.82
CA LEU A 224 -12.13 -13.76 4.60
C LEU A 224 -13.66 -13.73 4.55
N GLY A 225 -14.24 -12.65 4.09
CA GLY A 225 -15.65 -12.62 3.71
C GLY A 225 -15.93 -13.52 2.52
N ILE A 226 -17.15 -14.01 2.41
CA ILE A 226 -17.58 -15.00 1.42
C ILE A 226 -17.34 -14.48 -0.01
N ILE A 227 -16.72 -15.31 -0.85
CA ILE A 227 -16.65 -15.15 -2.30
C ILE A 227 -17.58 -16.17 -2.92
N THR A 228 -18.75 -15.72 -3.36
CA THR A 228 -19.77 -16.63 -3.92
C THR A 228 -19.38 -17.18 -5.30
N GLY A 229 -18.52 -16.46 -6.05
CA GLY A 229 -18.29 -16.70 -7.47
C GLY A 229 -19.36 -16.09 -8.39
N ASP A 230 -20.61 -16.06 -7.93
CA ASP A 230 -21.74 -15.42 -8.65
C ASP A 230 -22.72 -14.79 -7.67
N ASN A 231 -22.51 -13.52 -7.36
CA ASN A 231 -23.38 -12.78 -6.44
C ASN A 231 -24.82 -12.66 -6.95
N LYS A 232 -25.07 -12.65 -8.26
CA LYS A 232 -26.42 -12.54 -8.82
C LYS A 232 -27.24 -13.81 -8.55
N ARG A 233 -26.58 -14.95 -8.53
CA ARG A 233 -27.19 -16.25 -8.27
C ARG A 233 -27.49 -16.46 -6.78
N PHE A 234 -26.59 -16.04 -5.88
CA PHE A 234 -26.64 -16.44 -4.48
C PHE A 234 -27.21 -15.37 -3.55
N ILE A 235 -27.26 -14.10 -3.96
CA ILE A 235 -27.70 -13.00 -3.12
C ILE A 235 -29.03 -12.46 -3.61
N THR A 236 -29.97 -12.30 -2.69
CA THR A 236 -31.30 -11.74 -2.94
C THR A 236 -31.58 -10.54 -2.03
N ASP A 237 -32.49 -9.67 -2.46
CA ASP A 237 -32.99 -8.56 -1.65
C ASP A 237 -34.26 -8.96 -0.85
N GLU A 238 -34.82 -10.15 -1.13
CA GLU A 238 -35.97 -10.68 -0.42
C GLU A 238 -35.53 -11.54 0.76
N LYS A 239 -36.05 -11.25 1.97
CA LYS A 239 -35.83 -12.05 3.15
C LYS A 239 -36.80 -13.22 3.21
N THR A 240 -36.27 -14.42 3.48
CA THR A 240 -37.02 -15.65 3.70
C THR A 240 -36.59 -16.31 5.02
N ASP A 241 -37.27 -17.37 5.42
CA ASP A 241 -36.91 -18.16 6.62
C ASP A 241 -35.61 -18.95 6.43
N LYS A 242 -35.17 -19.15 5.18
CA LYS A 242 -33.98 -19.96 4.84
C LYS A 242 -32.72 -19.12 4.62
N ASN A 243 -32.86 -17.80 4.52
CA ASN A 243 -31.72 -16.95 4.26
C ASN A 243 -31.45 -16.02 5.44
N GLU A 244 -30.23 -15.53 5.49
CA GLU A 244 -29.75 -14.62 6.52
C GLU A 244 -29.05 -13.41 5.92
N GLN A 245 -28.97 -12.34 6.69
CA GLN A 245 -28.37 -11.10 6.22
C GLN A 245 -26.88 -11.26 5.91
N ILE A 246 -26.44 -10.69 4.79
CA ILE A 246 -25.04 -10.59 4.41
C ILE A 246 -24.61 -9.15 4.20
N LEU A 247 -23.45 -8.76 4.75
CA LEU A 247 -22.91 -7.41 4.65
C LEU A 247 -21.86 -7.31 3.54
N SER A 248 -21.83 -6.18 2.88
CA SER A 248 -20.72 -5.73 2.06
C SER A 248 -19.94 -4.60 2.75
N GLY A 249 -18.77 -4.21 2.22
CA GLY A 249 -17.97 -3.13 2.80
C GLY A 249 -18.71 -1.80 2.93
N SER A 250 -19.67 -1.50 2.04
CA SER A 250 -20.49 -0.29 2.11
C SER A 250 -21.43 -0.24 3.33
N ASN A 251 -21.72 -1.39 3.94
CA ASN A 251 -22.57 -1.50 5.13
C ASN A 251 -21.78 -1.38 6.45
N VAL A 252 -20.44 -1.41 6.40
CA VAL A 252 -19.57 -1.35 7.57
C VAL A 252 -19.13 0.09 7.83
N PHE A 253 -19.36 0.59 9.02
CA PHE A 253 -18.95 1.91 9.50
C PHE A 253 -18.15 1.75 10.79
N LYS A 254 -17.45 2.78 11.24
CA LYS A 254 -16.77 2.74 12.55
C LYS A 254 -17.79 2.37 13.63
N PHE A 255 -17.48 1.36 14.42
CA PHE A 255 -18.26 0.77 15.51
C PHE A 255 -19.51 0.00 15.09
N LYS A 256 -20.16 0.32 13.99
CA LYS A 256 -21.48 -0.22 13.61
C LYS A 256 -21.53 -0.73 12.18
N SER A 257 -22.41 -1.70 11.96
CA SER A 257 -22.90 -2.05 10.63
C SER A 257 -24.34 -1.58 10.42
N LYS A 258 -24.70 -1.29 9.19
CA LYS A 258 -26.07 -1.03 8.76
C LYS A 258 -26.65 -2.27 8.10
N ASN A 259 -27.98 -2.46 8.24
CA ASN A 259 -28.67 -3.47 7.47
C ASN A 259 -28.40 -3.29 5.97
N SER A 260 -28.00 -4.35 5.31
CA SER A 260 -27.70 -4.32 3.88
C SER A 260 -28.97 -4.39 3.01
N GLY A 261 -30.06 -4.92 3.55
CA GLY A 261 -31.23 -5.34 2.77
C GLY A 261 -30.93 -6.52 1.82
N ARG A 262 -29.79 -7.19 2.00
CA ARG A 262 -29.35 -8.31 1.15
C ARG A 262 -29.18 -9.57 1.97
N TYR A 263 -29.58 -10.69 1.39
CA TYR A 263 -29.66 -11.97 2.09
C TYR A 263 -29.03 -13.09 1.26
N ILE A 264 -28.56 -14.11 1.95
CA ILE A 264 -27.93 -15.30 1.35
C ILE A 264 -28.42 -16.56 2.12
N GLU A 265 -28.73 -17.62 1.40
CA GLU A 265 -28.88 -18.95 2.00
C GLU A 265 -27.50 -19.56 2.18
N PHE A 266 -27.03 -19.71 3.43
CA PHE A 266 -25.64 -20.10 3.72
C PHE A 266 -25.38 -21.57 3.34
N LYS A 267 -24.76 -21.76 2.17
CA LYS A 267 -24.37 -23.06 1.59
C LYS A 267 -22.88 -23.00 1.19
N PRO A 268 -21.97 -23.12 2.17
CA PRO A 268 -20.54 -22.90 1.94
C PRO A 268 -19.94 -23.80 0.83
N GLU A 269 -20.49 -24.99 0.65
CA GLU A 269 -20.06 -25.96 -0.37
C GLU A 269 -20.30 -25.49 -1.82
N LEU A 270 -21.16 -24.49 -2.02
CA LEU A 270 -21.49 -23.94 -3.33
C LEU A 270 -20.71 -22.67 -3.68
N TYR A 271 -19.93 -22.13 -2.73
CA TYR A 271 -19.22 -20.85 -2.94
C TYR A 271 -17.81 -21.08 -3.45
N GLN A 272 -17.30 -20.11 -4.20
CA GLN A 272 -15.95 -20.14 -4.74
C GLN A 272 -14.90 -20.19 -3.62
N GLN A 273 -15.11 -19.39 -2.55
CA GLN A 273 -14.23 -19.37 -1.39
C GLN A 273 -15.00 -18.92 -0.13
N VAL A 274 -14.81 -19.67 0.94
CA VAL A 274 -15.41 -19.40 2.26
C VAL A 274 -14.41 -19.78 3.33
N ALA A 275 -14.38 -19.01 4.43
CA ALA A 275 -13.61 -19.39 5.61
C ALA A 275 -14.36 -20.46 6.42
N PRO A 276 -13.72 -21.15 7.39
CA PRO A 276 -14.37 -22.06 8.30
C PRO A 276 -15.62 -21.44 8.93
N THR A 277 -16.72 -22.19 8.93
CA THR A 277 -18.06 -21.71 9.37
C THR A 277 -18.05 -21.15 10.78
N GLU A 278 -17.28 -21.76 11.67
CA GLU A 278 -17.14 -21.35 13.07
C GLU A 278 -16.66 -19.90 13.20
N HIS A 279 -15.84 -19.38 12.28
CA HIS A 279 -15.38 -18.00 12.32
C HIS A 279 -16.50 -16.98 12.07
N TYR A 280 -17.54 -17.38 11.33
CA TYR A 280 -18.72 -16.52 11.17
C TYR A 280 -19.69 -16.61 12.33
N ARG A 281 -19.65 -17.74 13.10
CA ARG A 281 -20.64 -18.09 14.13
C ARG A 281 -20.16 -17.86 15.56
N VAL A 282 -19.02 -17.21 15.75
CA VAL A 282 -18.57 -16.83 17.10
C VAL A 282 -19.54 -15.83 17.72
N ARG A 283 -19.68 -15.91 19.05
CA ARG A 283 -20.59 -15.05 19.84
C ARG A 283 -20.35 -13.56 19.60
N GLU A 284 -19.09 -13.17 19.48
CA GLU A 284 -18.67 -11.79 19.26
C GLU A 284 -17.51 -11.74 18.26
N LYS A 285 -17.58 -10.84 17.30
CA LYS A 285 -16.50 -10.60 16.34
C LYS A 285 -16.47 -9.14 15.88
N LEU A 286 -15.39 -8.76 15.27
CA LEU A 286 -15.24 -7.50 14.57
C LEU A 286 -15.35 -7.74 13.07
N ILE A 287 -15.98 -6.81 12.37
CA ILE A 287 -16.07 -6.81 10.91
C ILE A 287 -15.36 -5.56 10.41
N TYR A 288 -14.35 -5.72 9.55
CA TYR A 288 -13.64 -4.58 9.01
C TYR A 288 -13.76 -4.47 7.49
N ARG A 289 -13.81 -3.22 7.02
CA ARG A 289 -13.87 -2.91 5.59
C ARG A 289 -12.51 -3.20 4.95
N PHE A 290 -12.52 -3.99 3.87
CA PHE A 290 -11.27 -4.37 3.18
C PHE A 290 -10.77 -3.29 2.22
N ILE A 291 -11.66 -2.73 1.36
CA ILE A 291 -11.30 -1.66 0.43
C ILE A 291 -11.62 -0.33 1.09
N CYS A 292 -10.60 0.28 1.67
CA CYS A 292 -10.68 1.57 2.36
C CYS A 292 -9.26 2.12 2.61
N ASN A 293 -9.12 3.45 2.59
CA ASN A 293 -7.88 4.14 2.94
C ASN A 293 -7.76 4.47 4.45
N GLN A 294 -8.63 3.91 5.26
CA GLN A 294 -8.65 4.04 6.72
C GLN A 294 -9.21 2.77 7.36
N ILE A 295 -8.88 2.55 8.61
CA ILE A 295 -9.43 1.44 9.38
C ILE A 295 -10.90 1.75 9.72
N VAL A 296 -11.80 0.88 9.30
CA VAL A 296 -13.23 0.96 9.61
C VAL A 296 -13.67 -0.38 10.14
N ILE A 297 -13.93 -0.45 11.44
CA ILE A 297 -14.25 -1.68 12.16
C ILE A 297 -15.59 -1.52 12.88
N ALA A 298 -16.48 -2.49 12.68
CA ALA A 298 -17.76 -2.62 13.35
C ALA A 298 -17.77 -3.81 14.31
N TYR A 299 -18.52 -3.69 15.38
CA TYR A 299 -18.83 -4.79 16.30
C TYR A 299 -20.01 -5.62 15.79
N ASP A 300 -19.91 -6.92 15.86
CA ASP A 300 -20.99 -7.86 15.54
C ASP A 300 -21.14 -8.96 16.60
N ASN A 301 -22.36 -9.08 17.13
CA ASN A 301 -22.80 -10.14 18.02
C ASN A 301 -24.11 -10.81 17.53
N LYS A 302 -24.35 -10.73 16.22
CA LYS A 302 -25.58 -11.22 15.56
C LYS A 302 -25.28 -12.34 14.57
N ASN A 303 -24.06 -12.88 14.58
CA ASN A 303 -23.63 -13.91 13.65
C ASN A 303 -23.74 -13.49 12.17
N THR A 304 -23.61 -12.20 11.88
CA THR A 304 -23.82 -11.65 10.54
C THR A 304 -22.75 -12.17 9.57
N LEU A 305 -23.17 -12.57 8.38
CA LEU A 305 -22.29 -12.98 7.28
C LEU A 305 -21.72 -11.78 6.55
N THR A 306 -20.55 -11.97 5.93
CA THR A 306 -19.84 -10.91 5.19
C THR A 306 -19.41 -11.38 3.81
N LEU A 307 -19.48 -10.48 2.83
CA LEU A 307 -18.84 -10.63 1.52
C LEU A 307 -17.37 -10.19 1.58
N ASN A 308 -16.58 -10.58 0.61
CA ASN A 308 -15.14 -10.31 0.51
C ASN A 308 -14.72 -8.82 0.48
N SER A 309 -15.65 -7.90 0.40
CA SER A 309 -15.40 -6.46 0.59
C SER A 309 -15.31 -6.04 2.07
N CYS A 310 -15.63 -6.94 2.99
CA CYS A 310 -15.40 -6.83 4.42
C CYS A 310 -15.06 -8.20 5.02
N ASN A 311 -14.09 -8.22 5.92
CA ASN A 311 -13.53 -9.42 6.52
C ASN A 311 -13.83 -9.47 8.02
N VAL A 312 -13.67 -10.64 8.61
CA VAL A 312 -13.86 -10.88 10.04
C VAL A 312 -12.52 -10.83 10.77
N LEU A 313 -12.52 -10.23 11.96
CA LEU A 313 -11.42 -10.20 12.91
C LEU A 313 -11.94 -10.65 14.28
N ILE A 314 -11.33 -11.67 14.85
CA ILE A 314 -11.61 -12.19 16.19
C ILE A 314 -10.36 -12.00 17.04
N PRO A 315 -10.26 -10.93 17.83
CA PRO A 315 -9.17 -10.74 18.78
C PRO A 315 -9.15 -11.85 19.84
N GLN A 316 -7.96 -12.35 20.15
CA GLN A 316 -7.74 -13.41 21.14
C GLN A 316 -6.59 -13.04 22.10
N ILE A 317 -6.45 -11.74 22.38
CA ILE A 317 -5.42 -11.23 23.29
C ILE A 317 -5.87 -11.50 24.72
N PRO A 318 -5.12 -12.29 25.51
CA PRO A 318 -5.50 -12.58 26.90
C PRO A 318 -5.65 -11.29 27.74
N GLY A 319 -6.75 -11.17 28.46
CA GLY A 319 -7.02 -10.03 29.33
C GLY A 319 -7.52 -8.76 28.65
N LEU A 320 -7.67 -8.74 27.31
CA LEU A 320 -8.22 -7.59 26.59
C LEU A 320 -9.62 -7.89 26.04
N PHE A 321 -10.57 -7.01 26.32
CA PHE A 321 -11.93 -7.10 25.82
C PHE A 321 -12.03 -6.69 24.34
N ILE A 322 -12.85 -7.37 23.57
CA ILE A 322 -13.05 -7.11 22.14
C ILE A 322 -13.49 -5.67 21.83
N LYS A 323 -14.35 -5.09 22.70
CA LYS A 323 -14.80 -3.69 22.53
C LYS A 323 -13.68 -2.68 22.81
N TYR A 324 -12.78 -3.01 23.77
CA TYR A 324 -11.58 -2.20 24.01
C TYR A 324 -10.68 -2.21 22.77
N VAL A 325 -10.36 -3.39 22.24
CA VAL A 325 -9.54 -3.53 21.02
C VAL A 325 -10.17 -2.77 19.84
N MET A 326 -11.48 -2.85 19.67
CA MET A 326 -12.20 -2.08 18.65
C MET A 326 -12.07 -0.56 18.87
N GLY A 327 -12.16 -0.11 20.11
CA GLY A 327 -12.00 1.29 20.49
C GLY A 327 -10.63 1.81 20.05
N ILE A 328 -9.56 1.09 20.41
CA ILE A 328 -8.18 1.43 20.01
C ILE A 328 -8.05 1.49 18.48
N LEU A 329 -8.48 0.44 17.77
CA LEU A 329 -8.33 0.36 16.31
C LEU A 329 -9.13 1.43 15.53
N ASN A 330 -10.26 1.90 16.06
CA ASN A 330 -11.04 2.98 15.46
C ASN A 330 -10.59 4.39 15.86
N SER A 331 -9.66 4.53 16.84
CA SER A 331 -9.17 5.81 17.35
C SER A 331 -8.38 6.60 16.31
N ARG A 332 -8.21 7.91 16.52
CA ARG A 332 -7.38 8.76 15.66
C ARG A 332 -5.91 8.35 15.67
N ILE A 333 -5.42 7.86 16.80
CA ILE A 333 -4.02 7.38 16.93
C ILE A 333 -3.79 6.19 16.01
N ALA A 334 -4.66 5.18 16.05
CA ALA A 334 -4.56 4.02 15.15
C ALA A 334 -4.76 4.41 13.67
N GLN A 335 -5.66 5.37 13.37
CA GLN A 335 -5.84 5.90 12.02
C GLN A 335 -4.59 6.65 11.52
N PHE A 336 -3.98 7.47 12.38
CA PHE A 336 -2.74 8.17 12.06
C PHE A 336 -1.62 7.15 11.77
N TYR A 337 -1.41 6.21 12.69
CA TYR A 337 -0.42 5.14 12.52
C TYR A 337 -0.63 4.36 11.22
N PHE A 338 -1.86 3.90 10.96
CA PHE A 338 -2.19 3.15 9.74
C PHE A 338 -1.86 3.94 8.46
N ARG A 339 -2.32 5.19 8.38
CA ARG A 339 -2.12 6.03 7.19
C ARG A 339 -0.65 6.32 6.93
N LYS A 340 0.12 6.56 8.01
CA LYS A 340 1.52 6.95 7.90
C LYS A 340 2.45 5.76 7.67
N MET A 341 2.10 4.59 8.22
CA MET A 341 2.92 3.39 8.08
C MET A 341 2.62 2.59 6.80
N PHE A 342 1.37 2.58 6.34
CA PHE A 342 1.00 1.67 5.26
C PHE A 342 0.53 2.38 3.99
N ASP A 343 -0.04 3.56 4.08
CA ASP A 343 -0.53 4.40 2.97
C ASP A 343 -1.21 3.55 1.87
N SER A 344 -2.21 2.77 2.25
CA SER A 344 -2.83 1.75 1.42
C SER A 344 -4.31 2.02 1.22
N VAL A 345 -4.80 1.77 0.01
CA VAL A 345 -6.24 1.77 -0.31
C VAL A 345 -6.94 0.47 0.09
N LYS A 346 -6.20 -0.48 0.67
CA LYS A 346 -6.72 -1.75 1.20
C LYS A 346 -6.25 -1.95 2.62
N VAL A 347 -7.17 -2.31 3.50
CA VAL A 347 -6.87 -2.69 4.88
C VAL A 347 -6.57 -4.18 4.93
N LEU A 348 -5.28 -4.53 4.87
CA LEU A 348 -4.83 -5.91 4.92
C LEU A 348 -4.74 -6.42 6.36
N ARG A 349 -4.84 -7.73 6.54
CA ARG A 349 -4.57 -8.41 7.80
C ARG A 349 -3.21 -7.99 8.39
N SER A 350 -2.16 -8.05 7.58
CA SER A 350 -0.79 -7.68 7.98
C SER A 350 -0.65 -6.22 8.45
N HIS A 351 -1.53 -5.32 8.02
CA HIS A 351 -1.57 -3.95 8.51
C HIS A 351 -2.18 -3.88 9.91
N ILE A 352 -3.36 -4.51 10.10
CA ILE A 352 -4.07 -4.48 11.39
C ILE A 352 -3.24 -5.20 12.47
N GLU A 353 -2.61 -6.31 12.13
CA GLU A 353 -1.76 -7.09 13.04
C GLU A 353 -0.56 -6.32 13.60
N ARG A 354 -0.14 -5.24 12.95
CA ARG A 354 1.03 -4.43 13.36
C ARG A 354 0.67 -3.19 14.18
N ILE A 355 -0.61 -2.91 14.37
CA ILE A 355 -1.03 -1.74 15.15
C ILE A 355 -0.78 -2.03 16.63
N PRO A 356 -0.01 -1.18 17.34
CA PRO A 356 0.19 -1.34 18.77
C PRO A 356 -1.13 -1.18 19.54
N ILE A 357 -1.38 -2.09 20.47
CA ILE A 357 -2.55 -2.09 21.35
C ILE A 357 -2.04 -2.05 22.78
N PRO A 358 -2.30 -0.99 23.57
CA PRO A 358 -1.87 -0.89 24.94
C PRO A 358 -2.48 -2.04 25.79
N VAL A 359 -1.68 -2.68 26.62
CA VAL A 359 -2.13 -3.66 27.59
C VAL A 359 -2.34 -2.95 28.92
N VAL A 360 -3.60 -2.75 29.27
CA VAL A 360 -4.00 -2.01 30.48
C VAL A 360 -4.94 -2.86 31.34
N GLY A 361 -5.03 -2.51 32.62
CA GLY A 361 -5.93 -3.18 33.56
C GLY A 361 -7.41 -3.04 33.19
N VAL A 362 -8.25 -3.89 33.76
CA VAL A 362 -9.71 -3.95 33.47
C VAL A 362 -10.36 -2.57 33.66
N SER A 363 -10.04 -1.86 34.75
CA SER A 363 -10.62 -0.54 35.05
C SER A 363 -10.33 0.50 33.93
N GLU A 364 -9.14 0.48 33.35
CA GLU A 364 -8.81 1.39 32.25
C GLU A 364 -9.52 1.00 30.96
N GLN A 365 -9.64 -0.34 30.69
CA GLN A 365 -10.41 -0.81 29.55
C GLN A 365 -11.89 -0.42 29.65
N GLU A 366 -12.49 -0.52 30.84
CA GLU A 366 -13.89 -0.17 31.10
C GLU A 366 -14.18 1.29 30.77
N LYS A 367 -13.27 2.22 31.08
CA LYS A 367 -13.42 3.63 30.71
C LYS A 367 -13.56 3.86 29.20
N ILE A 368 -12.81 3.08 28.39
CA ILE A 368 -12.89 3.13 26.93
C ILE A 368 -14.16 2.43 26.46
N ILE A 369 -14.47 1.25 27.04
CA ILE A 369 -15.66 0.47 26.69
C ILE A 369 -16.94 1.24 26.94
N GLU A 370 -17.04 2.01 28.02
CA GLU A 370 -18.19 2.90 28.29
C GLU A 370 -18.46 3.88 27.12
N VAL A 371 -17.40 4.48 26.57
CA VAL A 371 -17.55 5.38 25.42
C VAL A 371 -17.94 4.61 24.17
N VAL A 372 -17.34 3.45 23.96
CA VAL A 372 -17.69 2.54 22.86
C VAL A 372 -19.17 2.13 22.95
N ASP A 373 -19.65 1.77 24.13
CA ASP A 373 -21.05 1.38 24.34
C ASP A 373 -22.03 2.54 24.13
N LYS A 374 -21.66 3.76 24.56
CA LYS A 374 -22.42 4.97 24.21
C LYS A 374 -22.52 5.17 22.69
N ILE A 375 -21.40 4.98 21.96
CA ILE A 375 -21.37 5.03 20.49
C ILE A 375 -22.24 3.93 19.89
N LEU A 376 -22.15 2.71 20.37
CA LEU A 376 -22.99 1.58 19.94
C LEU A 376 -24.49 1.82 20.21
N GLY A 377 -24.83 2.47 21.31
CA GLY A 377 -26.21 2.84 21.68
C GLY A 377 -26.81 3.99 20.84
N LEU A 378 -25.99 4.77 20.12
CA LEU A 378 -26.53 5.83 19.26
C LEU A 378 -27.36 5.22 18.12
N GLY A 379 -28.59 5.69 17.91
CA GLY A 379 -29.42 5.29 16.77
C GLY A 379 -28.81 5.68 15.42
N VAL A 380 -29.31 5.08 14.34
CA VAL A 380 -28.84 5.36 12.96
C VAL A 380 -29.05 6.84 12.56
N LYS A 381 -29.97 7.53 13.21
CA LYS A 381 -30.27 8.97 13.02
C LYS A 381 -29.67 9.86 14.12
N ALA A 382 -28.63 9.39 14.82
CA ALA A 382 -28.01 10.19 15.86
C ALA A 382 -27.44 11.49 15.27
N ASP A 383 -27.58 12.58 16.04
CA ASP A 383 -27.00 13.87 15.71
C ASP A 383 -25.48 13.74 15.48
N ALA A 384 -25.02 14.30 14.35
CA ALA A 384 -23.62 14.29 13.98
C ALA A 384 -22.74 14.91 15.08
N PHE A 385 -23.20 15.97 15.73
CA PHE A 385 -22.50 16.64 16.83
C PHE A 385 -22.28 15.70 18.03
N ARG A 386 -23.29 14.94 18.43
CA ARG A 386 -23.19 13.97 19.53
C ARG A 386 -22.23 12.84 19.18
N THR A 387 -22.25 12.38 17.93
CA THR A 387 -21.31 11.36 17.44
C THR A 387 -19.87 11.85 17.46
N ILE A 388 -19.61 13.07 16.97
CA ILE A 388 -18.27 13.70 16.98
C ILE A 388 -17.77 13.89 18.42
N LYS A 389 -18.63 14.33 19.34
CA LYS A 389 -18.27 14.49 20.75
C LYS A 389 -17.79 13.19 21.38
N LEU A 390 -18.50 12.08 21.14
CA LEU A 390 -18.10 10.76 21.64
C LEU A 390 -16.81 10.24 20.99
N TYR A 391 -16.58 10.50 19.72
CA TYR A 391 -15.32 10.16 19.08
C TYR A 391 -14.14 10.96 19.65
N ASN A 392 -14.32 12.24 19.93
CA ASN A 392 -13.30 13.06 20.59
C ASN A 392 -13.03 12.58 22.04
N GLU A 393 -14.09 12.18 22.79
CA GLU A 393 -13.93 11.58 24.11
C GLU A 393 -13.14 10.28 24.06
N LEU A 394 -13.44 9.41 23.09
CA LEU A 394 -12.69 8.19 22.86
C LEU A 394 -11.21 8.44 22.57
N ASP A 395 -10.93 9.37 21.65
CA ASP A 395 -9.57 9.71 21.26
C ASP A 395 -8.77 10.28 22.44
N HIS A 396 -9.42 11.08 23.31
CA HIS A 396 -8.79 11.62 24.52
C HIS A 396 -8.47 10.53 25.56
N ARG A 397 -9.30 9.48 25.65
CA ARG A 397 -9.05 8.36 26.58
C ARG A 397 -8.04 7.35 26.04
N VAL A 398 -7.83 7.31 24.75
CA VAL A 398 -6.83 6.44 24.09
C VAL A 398 -5.45 7.10 24.07
N ALA A 399 -5.38 8.42 23.99
CA ALA A 399 -4.14 9.18 24.02
C ALA A 399 -3.46 9.12 25.40
#